data_3d9d3acb445f02e54e6f7c0b75b71adc
#
_entry.id   3d9d3acb445f02e54e6f7c0b75b71adc
#
_cell.length_a   1.000
_cell.length_b   1.000
_cell.length_c   1.000
_cell.angle_alpha   90.00
_cell.angle_beta   90.00
_cell.angle_gamma   90.00
#
_symmetry.space_group_name_H-M   'P 1'
#
loop_
_entity.id
_entity.type
_entity.pdbx_description
1 polymer ?
#
loop_
_entity_poly.entity_id
_entity_poly.type
_entity_poly.pdbx_seq_one_letter_code
_entity_poly.pdbx_strand_id
1 'polypeptide(L)'
;MSLDKATSKRQGRREQVRKQEQRGRLGTIGLITAGAIFIVFALIYPSIKPIVDIVTVPSAARPNVDRNSMGDPNAPIQIVEFSDFQCPYCEEFYTKTEPLLVQYYISTGKVKFTYRTTGNWVSDNIARATNMTPKTESQDAALAAYCAADQGKFWEMHDALFANNKDVEDQGSFASRRLNAIAKSIALDVNVFQDCYDSGKHDQQVKQDLDDALTAKIDGTPYFVITYSVNGETKSRTIYGAQPFSTFQVELEAALNEINAR
;
A
#
# COMPACT_ATOMS: atom_id res chain seq x y z
N MET A 1 15.64 76.77 44.10
CA MET A 1 15.66 75.37 44.58
C MET A 1 14.36 74.56 44.33
N SER A 2 13.33 75.14 43.77
CA SER A 2 12.01 74.46 43.54
C SER A 2 11.84 73.88 42.13
N LEU A 3 12.46 74.46 41.10
CA LEU A 3 12.29 74.02 39.68
C LEU A 3 13.03 72.72 39.30
N ASP A 4 14.20 72.46 39.90
CA ASP A 4 15.00 71.24 39.62
C ASP A 4 14.36 70.00 40.16
N LYS A 5 13.66 70.02 41.29
CA LYS A 5 12.93 68.85 41.82
C LYS A 5 11.73 68.47 40.98
N ALA A 6 11.06 69.41 40.32
CA ALA A 6 9.89 69.16 39.47
C ALA A 6 10.30 68.57 38.14
N THR A 7 11.42 68.96 37.55
CA THR A 7 11.99 68.42 36.33
C THR A 7 12.49 66.97 36.51
N SER A 8 13.19 66.71 37.61
CA SER A 8 13.65 65.33 37.94
C SER A 8 12.49 64.36 38.17
N LYS A 9 11.40 64.75 38.81
CA LYS A 9 10.20 63.92 39.03
C LYS A 9 9.45 63.64 37.74
N ARG A 10 9.43 64.59 36.80
CA ARG A 10 8.85 64.38 35.46
C ARG A 10 9.68 63.45 34.59
N GLN A 11 11.00 63.55 34.66
CA GLN A 11 11.91 62.65 33.95
C GLN A 11 11.79 61.18 34.46
N GLY A 12 11.80 60.97 35.78
CA GLY A 12 11.61 59.62 36.35
C GLY A 12 10.26 58.97 35.98
N ARG A 13 9.18 59.78 35.92
CA ARG A 13 7.87 59.28 35.51
C ARG A 13 7.85 58.86 34.01
N ARG A 14 8.53 59.63 33.15
CA ARG A 14 8.66 59.30 31.72
C ARG A 14 9.48 58.04 31.50
N GLU A 15 10.54 57.84 32.27
CA GLU A 15 11.30 56.57 32.20
C GLU A 15 10.51 55.38 32.69
N GLN A 16 9.73 55.47 33.73
CA GLN A 16 8.85 54.38 34.20
C GLN A 16 7.79 54.06 33.19
N VAL A 17 7.15 55.05 32.58
CA VAL A 17 6.16 54.80 31.50
C VAL A 17 6.81 54.12 30.31
N ARG A 18 7.98 54.57 29.85
CA ARG A 18 8.74 53.92 28.75
C ARG A 18 9.09 52.46 29.06
N LYS A 19 9.57 52.19 30.29
CA LYS A 19 9.87 50.81 30.72
C LYS A 19 8.63 49.92 30.77
N GLN A 20 7.49 50.48 31.18
CA GLN A 20 6.22 49.75 31.22
C GLN A 20 5.69 49.47 29.82
N GLU A 21 5.77 50.46 28.90
CA GLU A 21 5.42 50.26 27.49
C GLU A 21 6.33 49.25 26.79
N GLN A 22 7.65 49.28 27.03
CA GLN A 22 8.59 48.31 26.49
C GLN A 22 8.31 46.90 27.01
N ARG A 23 8.02 46.75 28.31
CA ARG A 23 7.63 45.45 28.88
C ARG A 23 6.32 44.94 28.30
N GLY A 24 5.35 45.82 28.09
CA GLY A 24 4.09 45.47 27.43
C GLY A 24 4.30 45.01 25.98
N ARG A 25 5.11 45.76 25.21
CA ARG A 25 5.44 45.37 23.80
C ARG A 25 6.20 44.04 23.72
N LEU A 26 7.19 43.82 24.59
CA LEU A 26 7.91 42.55 24.66
C LEU A 26 7.00 41.40 25.06
N GLY A 27 6.07 41.61 26.00
CA GLY A 27 5.06 40.61 26.36
C GLY A 27 4.11 40.28 25.22
N THR A 28 3.65 41.31 24.47
CA THR A 28 2.79 41.08 23.28
C THR A 28 3.53 40.36 22.18
N ILE A 29 4.78 40.74 21.87
CA ILE A 29 5.61 40.03 20.87
C ILE A 29 5.83 38.59 21.31
N GLY A 30 6.15 38.34 22.60
CA GLY A 30 6.32 36.99 23.13
C GLY A 30 5.07 36.11 22.97
N LEU A 31 3.88 36.68 23.22
CA LEU A 31 2.61 35.96 23.02
C LEU A 31 2.34 35.64 21.53
N ILE A 32 2.60 36.58 20.64
CA ILE A 32 2.41 36.37 19.19
C ILE A 32 3.38 35.32 18.67
N THR A 33 4.65 35.38 19.07
CA THR A 33 5.66 34.39 18.65
C THR A 33 5.34 33.00 19.21
N ALA A 34 4.93 32.89 20.48
CA ALA A 34 4.52 31.61 21.07
C ALA A 34 3.28 31.03 20.36
N GLY A 35 2.29 31.87 20.03
CA GLY A 35 1.12 31.47 19.26
C GLY A 35 1.48 31.00 17.85
N ALA A 36 2.38 31.70 17.17
CA ALA A 36 2.84 31.29 15.83
C ALA A 36 3.60 29.96 15.87
N ILE A 37 4.48 29.75 16.84
CA ILE A 37 5.19 28.47 17.03
C ILE A 37 4.19 27.34 17.31
N PHE A 38 3.19 27.58 18.17
CA PHE A 38 2.16 26.60 18.47
C PHE A 38 1.35 26.20 17.23
N ILE A 39 0.96 27.17 16.40
CA ILE A 39 0.24 26.92 15.15
C ILE A 39 1.11 26.10 14.20
N VAL A 40 2.39 26.48 14.00
CA VAL A 40 3.32 25.73 13.15
C VAL A 40 3.51 24.30 13.66
N PHE A 41 3.68 24.15 14.98
CA PHE A 41 3.77 22.82 15.59
C PHE A 41 2.50 21.99 15.39
N ALA A 42 1.32 22.59 15.62
CA ALA A 42 0.04 21.89 15.44
C ALA A 42 -0.19 21.45 13.97
N LEU A 43 0.31 22.21 13.00
CA LEU A 43 0.23 21.88 11.59
C LEU A 43 1.23 20.78 11.18
N ILE A 44 2.43 20.78 11.77
CA ILE A 44 3.49 19.82 11.44
C ILE A 44 3.34 18.51 12.22
N TYR A 45 2.83 18.56 13.46
CA TYR A 45 2.76 17.41 14.35
C TYR A 45 2.07 16.18 13.75
N PRO A 46 0.92 16.28 13.04
CA PRO A 46 0.32 15.12 12.37
C PRO A 46 1.23 14.48 11.33
N SER A 47 2.09 15.28 10.68
CA SER A 47 3.02 14.80 9.64
C SER A 47 4.25 14.07 10.19
N ILE A 48 4.63 14.36 11.45
CA ILE A 48 5.82 13.74 12.09
C ILE A 48 5.46 12.67 13.13
N LYS A 49 4.18 12.56 13.51
CA LYS A 49 3.73 11.56 14.49
C LYS A 49 4.08 10.14 13.97
N PRO A 50 4.79 9.31 14.74
CA PRO A 50 5.12 7.95 14.29
C PRO A 50 3.85 7.12 14.04
N ILE A 51 3.88 6.31 13.00
CA ILE A 51 2.85 5.32 12.71
C ILE A 51 3.19 4.08 13.55
N VAL A 52 2.29 3.71 14.45
CA VAL A 52 2.50 2.63 15.44
C VAL A 52 1.52 1.48 15.28
N ASP A 53 0.57 1.60 14.36
CA ASP A 53 -0.52 0.65 14.12
C ASP A 53 -0.24 -0.28 12.92
N ILE A 54 1.04 -0.59 12.67
CA ILE A 54 1.42 -1.54 11.61
C ILE A 54 1.40 -2.96 12.17
N VAL A 55 0.60 -3.79 11.54
CA VAL A 55 0.55 -5.23 11.80
C VAL A 55 1.75 -5.90 11.13
N THR A 56 2.53 -6.62 11.91
CA THR A 56 3.64 -7.43 11.40
C THR A 56 3.16 -8.86 11.20
N VAL A 57 3.32 -9.39 10.00
CA VAL A 57 3.00 -10.78 9.68
C VAL A 57 4.27 -11.61 9.55
N PRO A 58 4.28 -12.87 10.00
CA PRO A 58 5.37 -13.79 9.72
C PRO A 58 5.47 -14.01 8.20
N SER A 59 6.70 -14.06 7.68
CA SER A 59 6.91 -14.44 6.27
C SER A 59 6.43 -15.87 6.03
N ALA A 60 5.48 -16.03 5.11
CA ALA A 60 5.05 -17.36 4.70
C ALA A 60 6.08 -17.98 3.72
N ALA A 61 6.40 -19.25 3.92
CA ALA A 61 7.29 -19.95 3.01
C ALA A 61 6.59 -20.15 1.65
N ARG A 62 7.20 -19.61 0.58
CA ARG A 62 6.75 -19.78 -0.80
C ARG A 62 7.86 -20.40 -1.65
N PRO A 63 7.54 -21.42 -2.46
CA PRO A 63 8.56 -22.11 -3.27
C PRO A 63 8.94 -21.28 -4.50
N ASN A 64 10.23 -21.28 -4.85
CA ASN A 64 10.76 -20.73 -6.09
C ASN A 64 10.22 -19.34 -6.43
N VAL A 65 10.31 -18.41 -5.48
CA VAL A 65 9.89 -17.02 -5.66
C VAL A 65 10.72 -16.34 -6.73
N ASP A 66 10.04 -15.74 -7.70
CA ASP A 66 10.62 -14.84 -8.71
C ASP A 66 9.72 -13.61 -8.83
N ARG A 67 10.12 -12.51 -8.17
CA ARG A 67 9.36 -11.27 -8.08
C ARG A 67 7.91 -11.53 -7.59
N ASN A 68 6.92 -11.25 -8.43
CA ASN A 68 5.48 -11.45 -8.19
C ASN A 68 4.97 -12.85 -8.59
N SER A 69 5.88 -13.79 -8.82
CA SER A 69 5.55 -15.19 -9.14
C SER A 69 6.12 -16.14 -8.09
N MET A 70 5.51 -17.30 -7.95
CA MET A 70 5.99 -18.41 -7.12
C MET A 70 5.67 -19.76 -7.79
N GLY A 71 6.41 -20.80 -7.43
CA GLY A 71 6.26 -22.15 -7.97
C GLY A 71 7.29 -22.50 -9.04
N ASP A 72 7.21 -23.73 -9.56
CA ASP A 72 8.13 -24.18 -10.61
C ASP A 72 7.89 -23.38 -11.91
N PRO A 73 8.91 -22.72 -12.49
CA PRO A 73 8.77 -22.02 -13.76
C PRO A 73 8.28 -22.93 -14.90
N ASN A 74 8.52 -24.25 -14.82
CA ASN A 74 8.11 -25.25 -15.78
C ASN A 74 6.82 -25.99 -15.38
N ALA A 75 6.10 -25.53 -14.36
CA ALA A 75 4.85 -26.14 -13.94
C ALA A 75 3.86 -26.27 -15.12
N PRO A 76 3.16 -27.40 -15.24
CA PRO A 76 2.24 -27.65 -16.35
C PRO A 76 1.04 -26.70 -16.37
N ILE A 77 0.70 -26.11 -15.24
CA ILE A 77 -0.39 -25.15 -15.10
C ILE A 77 0.18 -23.81 -14.66
N GLN A 78 -0.28 -22.73 -15.30
CA GLN A 78 0.01 -21.36 -14.92
C GLN A 78 -1.29 -20.72 -14.38
N ILE A 79 -1.24 -20.10 -13.20
CA ILE A 79 -2.33 -19.29 -12.66
C ILE A 79 -1.86 -17.83 -12.64
N VAL A 80 -2.63 -16.94 -13.21
CA VAL A 80 -2.50 -15.50 -13.05
C VAL A 80 -3.68 -15.03 -12.23
N GLU A 81 -3.42 -14.44 -11.07
CA GLU A 81 -4.39 -13.70 -10.27
C GLU A 81 -4.34 -12.23 -10.66
N PHE A 82 -5.49 -11.66 -10.98
CA PHE A 82 -5.70 -10.20 -11.04
C PHE A 82 -6.37 -9.74 -9.76
N SER A 83 -5.70 -8.88 -9.03
CA SER A 83 -6.02 -8.59 -7.63
C SER A 83 -5.81 -7.11 -7.30
N ASP A 84 -6.37 -6.68 -6.16
CA ASP A 84 -6.21 -5.33 -5.62
C ASP A 84 -6.06 -5.43 -4.10
N PHE A 85 -5.06 -4.76 -3.54
CA PHE A 85 -4.76 -4.82 -2.11
C PHE A 85 -5.82 -4.16 -1.21
N GLN A 86 -6.70 -3.34 -1.78
CA GLN A 86 -7.84 -2.79 -1.05
C GLN A 86 -9.09 -3.70 -1.11
N CYS A 87 -9.13 -4.68 -2.02
CA CYS A 87 -10.29 -5.52 -2.23
C CYS A 87 -10.46 -6.52 -1.08
N PRO A 88 -11.58 -6.51 -0.34
CA PRO A 88 -11.81 -7.44 0.77
C PRO A 88 -11.92 -8.90 0.32
N TYR A 89 -12.40 -9.14 -0.89
CA TYR A 89 -12.45 -10.49 -1.46
C TYR A 89 -11.05 -11.00 -1.86
N CYS A 90 -10.13 -10.11 -2.26
CA CYS A 90 -8.74 -10.50 -2.50
C CYS A 90 -8.04 -10.88 -1.19
N GLU A 91 -8.29 -10.14 -0.10
CA GLU A 91 -7.83 -10.50 1.23
C GLU A 91 -8.43 -11.82 1.72
N GLU A 92 -9.71 -12.07 1.43
CA GLU A 92 -10.36 -13.35 1.75
C GLU A 92 -9.69 -14.53 1.01
N PHE A 93 -9.39 -14.38 -0.27
CA PHE A 93 -8.64 -15.40 -1.04
C PHE A 93 -7.25 -15.62 -0.45
N TYR A 94 -6.49 -14.56 -0.21
CA TYR A 94 -5.16 -14.60 0.39
C TYR A 94 -5.17 -15.36 1.73
N THR A 95 -6.15 -15.09 2.59
CA THR A 95 -6.18 -15.67 3.94
C THR A 95 -6.72 -17.10 3.98
N LYS A 96 -7.66 -17.47 3.12
CA LYS A 96 -8.39 -18.75 3.20
C LYS A 96 -8.00 -19.76 2.14
N THR A 97 -7.68 -19.33 0.91
CA THR A 97 -7.51 -20.21 -0.24
C THR A 97 -6.06 -20.32 -0.71
N GLU A 98 -5.32 -19.19 -0.80
CA GLU A 98 -3.94 -19.18 -1.26
C GLU A 98 -3.03 -20.15 -0.48
N PRO A 99 -3.07 -20.22 0.87
CA PRO A 99 -2.21 -21.13 1.61
C PRO A 99 -2.40 -22.60 1.23
N LEU A 100 -3.63 -22.99 0.90
CA LEU A 100 -3.93 -24.34 0.45
C LEU A 100 -3.45 -24.59 -1.00
N LEU A 101 -3.55 -23.58 -1.87
CA LEU A 101 -2.96 -23.66 -3.22
C LEU A 101 -1.44 -23.80 -3.14
N VAL A 102 -0.78 -23.00 -2.27
CA VAL A 102 0.67 -23.14 -2.02
C VAL A 102 1.00 -24.56 -1.57
N GLN A 103 0.28 -25.08 -0.59
CA GLN A 103 0.55 -26.40 -0.02
C GLN A 103 0.35 -27.54 -1.01
N TYR A 104 -0.76 -27.55 -1.74
CA TYR A 104 -1.17 -28.75 -2.50
C TYR A 104 -0.80 -28.71 -3.98
N TYR A 105 -0.56 -27.52 -4.55
CA TYR A 105 -0.31 -27.39 -5.98
C TYR A 105 1.00 -26.68 -6.31
N ILE A 106 1.30 -25.56 -5.65
CA ILE A 106 2.47 -24.75 -6.01
C ILE A 106 3.75 -25.41 -5.48
N SER A 107 3.78 -25.83 -4.20
CA SER A 107 4.93 -26.51 -3.61
C SER A 107 5.18 -27.90 -4.21
N THR A 108 4.19 -28.48 -4.86
CA THR A 108 4.32 -29.80 -5.53
C THR A 108 4.75 -29.69 -7.00
N GLY A 109 5.04 -28.46 -7.49
CA GLY A 109 5.47 -28.22 -8.87
C GLY A 109 4.36 -28.35 -9.93
N LYS A 110 3.10 -28.49 -9.54
CA LYS A 110 1.96 -28.61 -10.46
C LYS A 110 1.51 -27.25 -11.02
N VAL A 111 1.71 -26.19 -10.26
CA VAL A 111 1.24 -24.83 -10.56
C VAL A 111 2.36 -23.82 -10.36
N LYS A 112 2.52 -22.93 -11.33
CA LYS A 112 3.16 -21.63 -11.16
C LYS A 112 2.08 -20.58 -10.94
N PHE A 113 2.23 -19.77 -9.92
CA PHE A 113 1.28 -18.72 -9.55
C PHE A 113 1.91 -17.35 -9.75
N THR A 114 1.18 -16.42 -10.36
CA THR A 114 1.63 -15.04 -10.59
C THR A 114 0.56 -14.07 -10.16
N TYR A 115 0.91 -13.14 -9.28
CA TYR A 115 0.07 -12.01 -8.89
C TYR A 115 0.20 -10.88 -9.92
N ARG A 116 -0.92 -10.28 -10.32
CA ARG A 116 -0.97 -9.04 -11.09
C ARG A 116 -1.95 -8.07 -10.46
N THR A 117 -1.57 -6.80 -10.44
CA THR A 117 -2.47 -5.77 -9.93
C THR A 117 -3.53 -5.38 -10.96
N THR A 118 -4.65 -4.87 -10.49
CA THR A 118 -5.65 -4.19 -11.33
C THR A 118 -5.48 -2.67 -11.32
N GLY A 119 -4.28 -2.18 -10.99
CA GLY A 119 -3.97 -0.75 -10.95
C GLY A 119 -4.80 -0.02 -9.89
N ASN A 120 -5.53 1.01 -10.30
CA ASN A 120 -6.37 1.80 -9.38
C ASN A 120 -7.86 1.38 -9.38
N TRP A 121 -8.17 0.13 -9.74
CA TRP A 121 -9.53 -0.35 -9.99
C TRP A 121 -10.50 -0.11 -8.83
N VAL A 122 -10.14 -0.48 -7.60
CA VAL A 122 -11.02 -0.33 -6.43
C VAL A 122 -11.26 1.14 -6.13
N SER A 123 -10.20 1.95 -6.05
CA SER A 123 -10.31 3.40 -5.82
C SER A 123 -11.13 4.10 -6.92
N ASP A 124 -10.96 3.72 -8.18
CA ASP A 124 -11.73 4.28 -9.29
C ASP A 124 -13.22 3.89 -9.22
N ASN A 125 -13.54 2.67 -8.80
CA ASN A 125 -14.91 2.22 -8.61
C ASN A 125 -15.59 2.96 -7.46
N ILE A 126 -14.90 3.16 -6.35
CA ILE A 126 -15.41 3.95 -5.21
C ILE A 126 -15.67 5.39 -5.66
N ALA A 127 -14.73 6.01 -6.35
CA ALA A 127 -14.88 7.37 -6.85
C ALA A 127 -16.11 7.52 -7.76
N ARG A 128 -16.31 6.56 -8.66
CA ARG A 128 -17.50 6.53 -9.54
C ARG A 128 -18.79 6.35 -8.75
N ALA A 129 -18.82 5.44 -7.78
CA ALA A 129 -20.01 5.17 -6.96
C ALA A 129 -20.39 6.33 -6.05
N THR A 130 -19.39 7.10 -5.56
CA THR A 130 -19.57 8.21 -4.62
C THR A 130 -19.56 9.59 -5.29
N ASN A 131 -19.30 9.66 -6.60
CA ASN A 131 -19.10 10.90 -7.35
C ASN A 131 -17.98 11.79 -6.76
N MET A 132 -16.91 11.17 -6.27
CA MET A 132 -15.73 11.83 -5.69
C MET A 132 -14.53 11.72 -6.65
N THR A 133 -13.49 12.50 -6.38
CA THR A 133 -12.21 12.34 -7.07
C THR A 133 -11.57 11.01 -6.65
N PRO A 134 -11.09 10.16 -7.59
CA PRO A 134 -10.39 8.95 -7.25
C PRO A 134 -9.18 9.23 -6.37
N LYS A 135 -8.98 8.41 -5.34
CA LYS A 135 -7.72 8.30 -4.64
C LYS A 135 -6.80 7.32 -5.38
N THR A 136 -5.56 7.19 -4.93
CA THR A 136 -4.54 6.36 -5.58
C THR A 136 -4.12 5.17 -4.73
N GLU A 137 -4.85 4.87 -3.65
CA GLU A 137 -4.41 3.88 -2.65
C GLU A 137 -4.21 2.48 -3.24
N SER A 138 -5.05 2.04 -4.17
CA SER A 138 -4.85 0.76 -4.89
C SER A 138 -3.57 0.76 -5.72
N GLN A 139 -3.34 1.82 -6.50
CA GLN A 139 -2.13 2.00 -7.30
C GLN A 139 -0.89 2.13 -6.42
N ASP A 140 -0.98 2.91 -5.34
CA ASP A 140 0.11 3.13 -4.39
C ASP A 140 0.56 1.81 -3.73
N ALA A 141 -0.37 0.94 -3.35
CA ALA A 141 -0.09 -0.38 -2.81
C ALA A 141 0.59 -1.29 -3.86
N ALA A 142 0.12 -1.26 -5.11
CA ALA A 142 0.72 -2.00 -6.22
C ALA A 142 2.16 -1.56 -6.49
N LEU A 143 2.43 -0.25 -6.55
CA LEU A 143 3.77 0.31 -6.70
C LEU A 143 4.68 -0.11 -5.54
N ALA A 144 4.18 -0.06 -4.31
CA ALA A 144 4.93 -0.50 -3.14
C ALA A 144 5.33 -1.99 -3.21
N ALA A 145 4.42 -2.86 -3.68
CA ALA A 145 4.70 -4.29 -3.84
C ALA A 145 5.80 -4.52 -4.91
N TYR A 146 5.75 -3.82 -6.04
CA TYR A 146 6.78 -3.93 -7.08
C TYR A 146 8.12 -3.32 -6.65
N CYS A 147 8.12 -2.24 -5.87
CA CYS A 147 9.36 -1.71 -5.28
C CYS A 147 9.98 -2.67 -4.26
N ALA A 148 9.15 -3.39 -3.50
CA ALA A 148 9.63 -4.46 -2.63
C ALA A 148 10.19 -5.66 -3.42
N ALA A 149 9.62 -5.97 -4.59
CA ALA A 149 10.12 -7.00 -5.50
C ALA A 149 11.56 -6.73 -5.96
N ASP A 150 11.95 -5.46 -6.12
CA ASP A 150 13.31 -5.08 -6.48
C ASP A 150 14.34 -5.43 -5.38
N GLN A 151 13.87 -5.63 -4.15
CA GLN A 151 14.66 -6.09 -3.02
C GLN A 151 14.38 -7.58 -2.67
N GLY A 152 13.72 -8.32 -3.57
CA GLY A 152 13.40 -9.73 -3.40
C GLY A 152 12.31 -10.00 -2.36
N LYS A 153 11.47 -9.00 -2.02
CA LYS A 153 10.46 -9.07 -0.94
C LYS A 153 9.05 -8.74 -1.40
N PHE A 154 8.71 -9.12 -2.63
CA PHE A 154 7.34 -8.93 -3.14
C PHE A 154 6.31 -9.55 -2.22
N TRP A 155 6.51 -10.82 -1.86
CA TRP A 155 5.51 -11.61 -1.12
C TRP A 155 5.41 -11.20 0.35
N GLU A 156 6.51 -10.76 0.95
CA GLU A 156 6.47 -10.16 2.30
C GLU A 156 5.68 -8.84 2.29
N MET A 157 5.84 -8.03 1.24
CA MET A 157 5.07 -6.80 1.07
C MET A 157 3.60 -7.12 0.78
N HIS A 158 3.32 -8.10 -0.06
CA HIS A 158 1.98 -8.60 -0.37
C HIS A 158 1.23 -8.99 0.92
N ASP A 159 1.84 -9.82 1.76
CA ASP A 159 1.26 -10.26 3.02
C ASP A 159 1.05 -9.08 3.98
N ALA A 160 2.04 -8.18 4.07
CA ALA A 160 1.96 -7.01 4.92
C ALA A 160 0.91 -5.99 4.44
N LEU A 161 0.71 -5.83 3.14
CA LEU A 161 -0.31 -4.95 2.58
C LEU A 161 -1.71 -5.47 2.95
N PHE A 162 -2.02 -6.73 2.70
CA PHE A 162 -3.31 -7.30 3.11
C PHE A 162 -3.53 -7.22 4.62
N ALA A 163 -2.52 -7.55 5.43
CA ALA A 163 -2.65 -7.48 6.89
C ALA A 163 -2.81 -6.05 7.45
N ASN A 164 -2.46 -5.04 6.67
CA ASN A 164 -2.57 -3.63 7.04
C ASN A 164 -3.66 -2.88 6.25
N ASN A 165 -4.42 -3.59 5.42
CA ASN A 165 -5.63 -3.06 4.84
C ASN A 165 -6.64 -2.78 5.95
N LYS A 166 -7.36 -1.66 5.83
CA LYS A 166 -8.45 -1.33 6.75
C LYS A 166 -9.75 -1.84 6.17
N ASP A 167 -10.73 -2.09 7.03
CA ASP A 167 -12.04 -2.61 6.62
C ASP A 167 -12.80 -1.68 5.65
N VAL A 168 -12.29 -0.47 5.45
CA VAL A 168 -12.90 0.53 4.54
C VAL A 168 -11.84 1.02 3.58
N GLU A 169 -12.12 0.87 2.30
CA GLU A 169 -11.25 1.28 1.20
C GLU A 169 -11.08 2.81 1.17
N ASP A 170 -9.96 3.27 0.63
CA ASP A 170 -9.61 4.69 0.48
C ASP A 170 -9.61 5.50 1.79
N GLN A 171 -9.33 4.87 2.93
CA GLN A 171 -9.26 5.51 4.24
C GLN A 171 -7.83 5.64 4.79
N GLY A 172 -6.84 5.69 3.90
CA GLY A 172 -5.43 5.92 4.24
C GLY A 172 -4.68 4.66 4.67
N SER A 173 -5.16 3.47 4.28
CA SER A 173 -4.44 2.19 4.50
C SER A 173 -3.07 2.24 3.85
N PHE A 174 -2.99 2.76 2.64
CA PHE A 174 -1.80 2.78 1.78
C PHE A 174 -1.30 4.20 1.48
N ALA A 175 -1.57 5.15 2.35
CA ALA A 175 -0.91 6.44 2.30
C ALA A 175 0.63 6.27 2.37
N SER A 176 1.41 7.06 1.63
CA SER A 176 2.87 6.92 1.47
C SER A 176 3.62 6.73 2.79
N ARG A 177 3.26 7.46 3.86
CA ARG A 177 3.87 7.28 5.18
C ARG A 177 3.60 5.91 5.80
N ARG A 178 2.41 5.33 5.58
CA ARG A 178 2.08 3.98 6.05
C ARG A 178 2.82 2.93 5.22
N LEU A 179 2.90 3.10 3.91
CA LEU A 179 3.70 2.23 3.03
C LEU A 179 5.16 2.18 3.46
N ASN A 180 5.77 3.32 3.80
CA ASN A 180 7.12 3.38 4.38
C ASN A 180 7.23 2.63 5.72
N ALA A 181 6.23 2.74 6.58
CA ALA A 181 6.21 2.02 7.85
C ALA A 181 6.04 0.50 7.64
N ILE A 182 5.21 0.09 6.68
CA ILE A 182 5.06 -1.31 6.24
C ILE A 182 6.39 -1.82 5.67
N ALA A 183 7.02 -1.09 4.75
CA ALA A 183 8.31 -1.44 4.17
C ALA A 183 9.39 -1.66 5.25
N LYS A 184 9.42 -0.78 6.25
CA LYS A 184 10.30 -0.92 7.40
C LYS A 184 9.99 -2.18 8.23
N SER A 185 8.71 -2.51 8.43
CA SER A 185 8.30 -3.66 9.25
C SER A 185 8.73 -5.00 8.66
N ILE A 186 8.90 -5.07 7.34
CA ILE A 186 9.41 -6.26 6.62
C ILE A 186 10.91 -6.16 6.32
N ALA A 187 11.63 -5.25 6.98
CA ALA A 187 13.07 -5.06 6.87
C ALA A 187 13.56 -4.77 5.43
N LEU A 188 12.84 -3.94 4.67
CA LEU A 188 13.35 -3.34 3.44
C LEU A 188 14.37 -2.24 3.76
N ASP A 189 15.30 -1.99 2.84
CA ASP A 189 16.01 -0.72 2.80
C ASP A 189 15.00 0.38 2.41
N VAL A 190 14.64 1.21 3.41
CA VAL A 190 13.58 2.21 3.25
C VAL A 190 13.99 3.31 2.29
N ASN A 191 15.30 3.64 2.17
CA ASN A 191 15.75 4.67 1.24
C ASN A 191 15.62 4.16 -0.21
N VAL A 192 16.07 2.94 -0.48
CA VAL A 192 15.93 2.29 -1.80
C VAL A 192 14.44 2.13 -2.17
N PHE A 193 13.62 1.75 -1.20
CA PHE A 193 12.17 1.64 -1.39
C PHE A 193 11.54 3.00 -1.74
N GLN A 194 11.86 4.05 -0.98
CA GLN A 194 11.34 5.39 -1.19
C GLN A 194 11.76 5.96 -2.56
N ASP A 195 13.05 5.81 -2.92
CA ASP A 195 13.56 6.26 -4.22
C ASP A 195 12.82 5.56 -5.39
N CYS A 196 12.57 4.25 -5.26
CA CYS A 196 11.80 3.49 -6.23
C CYS A 196 10.36 4.02 -6.33
N TYR A 197 9.70 4.19 -5.19
CA TYR A 197 8.30 4.62 -5.10
C TYR A 197 8.12 6.04 -5.65
N ASP A 198 8.93 7.00 -5.19
CA ASP A 198 8.83 8.41 -5.59
C ASP A 198 9.19 8.65 -7.06
N SER A 199 10.05 7.81 -7.63
CA SER A 199 10.41 7.89 -9.05
C SER A 199 9.34 7.34 -10.00
N GLY A 200 8.31 6.65 -9.49
CA GLY A 200 7.32 5.97 -10.31
C GLY A 200 7.92 4.84 -11.17
N LYS A 201 9.01 4.21 -10.70
CA LYS A 201 9.76 3.19 -11.45
C LYS A 201 8.89 2.09 -12.04
N HIS A 202 7.83 1.72 -11.36
CA HIS A 202 6.93 0.64 -11.75
C HIS A 202 5.57 1.10 -12.28
N ASP A 203 5.37 2.40 -12.56
CA ASP A 203 4.12 2.92 -13.13
C ASP A 203 3.72 2.19 -14.41
N GLN A 204 4.69 1.94 -15.28
CA GLN A 204 4.45 1.22 -16.54
C GLN A 204 4.06 -0.25 -16.29
N GLN A 205 4.63 -0.91 -15.28
CA GLN A 205 4.27 -2.28 -14.91
C GLN A 205 2.83 -2.35 -14.38
N VAL A 206 2.48 -1.44 -13.46
CA VAL A 206 1.12 -1.34 -12.92
C VAL A 206 0.10 -1.08 -14.03
N LYS A 207 0.45 -0.17 -14.96
CA LYS A 207 -0.39 0.09 -16.13
C LYS A 207 -0.53 -1.13 -17.04
N GLN A 208 0.55 -1.86 -17.31
CA GLN A 208 0.51 -3.07 -18.14
C GLN A 208 -0.36 -4.15 -17.51
N ASP A 209 -0.28 -4.34 -16.19
CA ASP A 209 -1.12 -5.30 -15.48
C ASP A 209 -2.61 -4.95 -15.59
N LEU A 210 -2.96 -3.66 -15.49
CA LEU A 210 -4.32 -3.19 -15.73
C LEU A 210 -4.77 -3.42 -17.18
N ASP A 211 -3.91 -3.11 -18.16
CA ASP A 211 -4.22 -3.32 -19.59
C ASP A 211 -4.44 -4.82 -19.88
N ASP A 212 -3.65 -5.70 -19.27
CA ASP A 212 -3.81 -7.16 -19.36
C ASP A 212 -5.11 -7.62 -18.71
N ALA A 213 -5.48 -7.06 -17.56
CA ALA A 213 -6.75 -7.30 -16.88
C ALA A 213 -7.95 -6.91 -17.76
N LEU A 214 -7.90 -5.72 -18.37
CA LEU A 214 -8.93 -5.23 -19.29
C LEU A 214 -9.02 -6.11 -20.55
N THR A 215 -7.89 -6.60 -21.08
CA THR A 215 -7.83 -7.52 -22.22
C THR A 215 -8.45 -8.86 -21.86
N ALA A 216 -8.23 -9.35 -20.66
CA ALA A 216 -8.87 -10.55 -20.11
C ALA A 216 -10.35 -10.34 -19.78
N LYS A 217 -10.88 -9.11 -19.96
CA LYS A 217 -12.27 -8.71 -19.69
C LYS A 217 -12.71 -9.00 -18.27
N ILE A 218 -11.81 -8.78 -17.31
CA ILE A 218 -12.18 -8.91 -15.90
C ILE A 218 -13.14 -7.78 -15.53
N ASP A 219 -14.13 -8.09 -14.72
CA ASP A 219 -15.16 -7.16 -14.23
C ASP A 219 -15.22 -7.09 -12.69
N GLY A 220 -14.25 -7.72 -12.02
CA GLY A 220 -14.07 -7.67 -10.56
C GLY A 220 -12.84 -8.43 -10.11
N THR A 221 -12.53 -8.30 -8.82
CA THR A 221 -11.37 -8.91 -8.18
C THR A 221 -11.77 -9.75 -6.95
N PRO A 222 -11.02 -10.81 -6.62
CA PRO A 222 -9.95 -11.40 -7.43
C PRO A 222 -10.50 -12.12 -8.66
N TYR A 223 -9.68 -12.20 -9.73
CA TYR A 223 -10.00 -12.93 -10.93
C TYR A 223 -8.80 -13.80 -11.33
N PHE A 224 -9.04 -15.05 -11.65
CA PHE A 224 -7.98 -16.02 -11.94
C PHE A 224 -8.09 -16.52 -13.37
N VAL A 225 -6.97 -16.46 -14.07
CA VAL A 225 -6.80 -17.09 -15.39
C VAL A 225 -5.87 -18.28 -15.21
N ILE A 226 -6.38 -19.49 -15.49
CA ILE A 226 -5.66 -20.75 -15.42
C ILE A 226 -5.35 -21.16 -16.85
N THR A 227 -4.07 -21.29 -17.21
CA THR A 227 -3.63 -21.70 -18.54
C THR A 227 -2.78 -22.97 -18.48
N TYR A 228 -2.94 -23.85 -19.45
CA TYR A 228 -2.20 -25.10 -19.59
C TYR A 228 -2.17 -25.52 -21.05
N SER A 229 -1.29 -26.48 -21.41
CA SER A 229 -1.16 -26.96 -22.78
C SER A 229 -1.58 -28.42 -22.87
N VAL A 230 -2.39 -28.75 -23.88
CA VAL A 230 -2.79 -30.12 -24.24
C VAL A 230 -2.46 -30.34 -25.70
N ASN A 231 -1.58 -31.30 -26.04
CA ASN A 231 -1.16 -31.59 -27.40
C ASN A 231 -0.64 -30.39 -28.19
N GLY A 232 0.02 -29.44 -27.50
CA GLY A 232 0.55 -28.22 -28.09
C GLY A 232 -0.47 -27.11 -28.25
N GLU A 233 -1.73 -27.29 -27.89
CA GLU A 233 -2.76 -26.25 -27.85
C GLU A 233 -2.87 -25.68 -26.47
N THR A 234 -2.87 -24.33 -26.37
CA THR A 234 -3.09 -23.62 -25.10
C THR A 234 -4.59 -23.61 -24.76
N LYS A 235 -4.93 -24.14 -23.61
CA LYS A 235 -6.27 -24.05 -23.02
C LYS A 235 -6.31 -23.08 -21.86
N SER A 236 -7.49 -22.53 -21.61
CA SER A 236 -7.72 -21.57 -20.52
C SER A 236 -9.00 -21.89 -19.80
N ARG A 237 -8.97 -21.69 -18.46
CA ARG A 237 -10.12 -21.71 -17.55
C ARG A 237 -10.08 -20.45 -16.68
N THR A 238 -11.19 -20.03 -16.15
CA THR A 238 -11.27 -18.83 -15.30
C THR A 238 -12.04 -19.14 -14.04
N ILE A 239 -11.61 -18.49 -12.94
CA ILE A 239 -12.33 -18.49 -11.67
C ILE A 239 -12.56 -17.03 -11.28
N TYR A 240 -13.77 -16.69 -10.89
CA TYR A 240 -14.17 -15.35 -10.48
C TYR A 240 -14.44 -15.30 -8.98
N GLY A 241 -13.87 -14.29 -8.31
CA GLY A 241 -14.08 -14.02 -6.89
C GLY A 241 -13.28 -14.94 -5.96
N ALA A 242 -13.39 -14.70 -4.66
CA ALA A 242 -12.75 -15.47 -3.60
C ALA A 242 -13.41 -16.84 -3.41
N GLN A 243 -13.31 -17.68 -4.42
CA GLN A 243 -13.87 -19.03 -4.36
C GLN A 243 -13.13 -19.90 -3.33
N PRO A 244 -13.82 -20.85 -2.69
CA PRO A 244 -13.19 -21.77 -1.77
C PRO A 244 -12.18 -22.68 -2.50
N PHE A 245 -11.20 -23.19 -1.77
CA PHE A 245 -10.15 -24.07 -2.30
C PHE A 245 -10.70 -25.25 -3.13
N SER A 246 -11.87 -25.80 -2.76
CA SER A 246 -12.51 -26.90 -3.51
C SER A 246 -12.84 -26.53 -4.97
N THR A 247 -13.18 -25.28 -5.25
CA THR A 247 -13.41 -24.80 -6.64
C THR A 247 -12.10 -24.84 -7.44
N PHE A 248 -11.01 -24.33 -6.88
CA PHE A 248 -9.68 -24.41 -7.50
C PHE A 248 -9.25 -25.87 -7.71
N GLN A 249 -9.47 -26.71 -6.72
CA GLN A 249 -9.15 -28.13 -6.80
C GLN A 249 -9.85 -28.79 -7.99
N VAL A 250 -11.14 -28.58 -8.17
CA VAL A 250 -11.91 -29.15 -9.30
C VAL A 250 -11.32 -28.71 -10.64
N GLU A 251 -11.03 -27.41 -10.81
CA GLU A 251 -10.51 -26.87 -12.06
C GLU A 251 -9.06 -27.33 -12.35
N LEU A 252 -8.23 -27.41 -11.31
CA LEU A 252 -6.85 -27.84 -11.45
C LEU A 252 -6.72 -29.34 -11.71
N GLU A 253 -7.49 -30.17 -11.01
CA GLU A 253 -7.51 -31.62 -11.28
C GLU A 253 -8.07 -31.90 -12.67
N ALA A 254 -9.10 -31.17 -13.12
CA ALA A 254 -9.60 -31.32 -14.49
C ALA A 254 -8.51 -30.99 -15.54
N ALA A 255 -7.77 -29.87 -15.33
CA ALA A 255 -6.66 -29.47 -16.19
C ALA A 255 -5.53 -30.53 -16.20
N LEU A 256 -5.15 -31.05 -15.03
CA LEU A 256 -4.13 -32.10 -14.91
C LEU A 256 -4.56 -33.41 -15.62
N ASN A 257 -5.84 -33.77 -15.50
CA ASN A 257 -6.38 -34.93 -16.18
C ASN A 257 -6.35 -34.76 -17.71
N GLU A 258 -6.66 -33.58 -18.24
CA GLU A 258 -6.56 -33.29 -19.67
C GLU A 258 -5.11 -33.33 -20.17
N ILE A 259 -4.15 -32.82 -19.39
CA ILE A 259 -2.72 -32.87 -19.71
C ILE A 259 -2.23 -34.34 -19.79
N ASN A 260 -2.70 -35.19 -18.86
CA ASN A 260 -2.27 -36.56 -18.71
C ASN A 260 -3.07 -37.57 -19.58
N ALA A 261 -4.19 -37.18 -20.17
CA ALA A 261 -4.99 -37.96 -21.07
C ALA A 261 -4.29 -38.08 -22.42
N ARG A 262 -3.35 -39.06 -22.53
CA ARG A 262 -2.62 -39.41 -23.76
C ARG A 262 -3.21 -40.64 -24.41
#